data_7c0211fde338d31b4d862e056d3201c5
#
_entry.id   7c0211fde338d31b4d862e056d3201c5
#
_cell.length_a   1.000
_cell.length_b   1.000
_cell.length_c   1.000
_cell.angle_alpha   90.00
_cell.angle_beta   90.00
_cell.angle_gamma   90.00
#
_symmetry.space_group_name_H-M   'P 1'
#
loop_
_entity.id
_entity.type
_entity.pdbx_description
1 polymer ?
#
loop_
_entity_poly.entity_id
_entity_poly.type
_entity_poly.pdbx_seq_one_letter_code
_entity_poly.pdbx_strand_id
1 'polypeptide(L)'
;MRLLFLLLSSVAVSAAEFVGSDLLAGAVARGIDQAAGKTAADFGGTLPGRQAFVDGRASAAVLMMRDREVAPVPSGKIGVAEFRLASAVVVVATHGTNRAEQITLENLANIYARDPRSPARNWNDIEPSARSEIITPAVCSPAGSLVLEIFQGIALEGQPFRADVRLRVEPDLAADLLASRAGSVTLLPRPPAGRGKVLQVADGRPGRSSTAYGPDQNNVYNGDYPLQLPLTLYVRQDRLAQLSPALRWLFSDEAAALLEKQGLFPAPKAARMRFVQRLDTR
;
A
#
# COMPACT_ATOMS: atom_id res chain seq x y z
N MET A 1 26.22 52.27 -30.95
CA MET A 1 25.86 51.58 -29.71
C MET A 1 24.65 50.70 -29.97
N ARG A 2 24.84 49.40 -30.29
CA ARG A 2 23.76 48.44 -30.61
C ARG A 2 23.35 47.75 -29.32
N LEU A 3 22.12 48.01 -28.85
CA LEU A 3 21.52 47.29 -27.74
C LEU A 3 21.13 45.89 -28.23
N LEU A 4 21.75 44.87 -27.65
CA LEU A 4 21.42 43.46 -27.85
C LEU A 4 20.29 43.11 -26.87
N PHE A 5 19.06 42.97 -27.35
CA PHE A 5 17.95 42.44 -26.55
C PHE A 5 18.12 40.91 -26.42
N LEU A 6 18.54 40.43 -25.28
CA LEU A 6 18.46 39.01 -24.91
C LEU A 6 17.01 38.68 -24.62
N LEU A 7 16.32 38.01 -25.53
CA LEU A 7 15.07 37.35 -25.29
C LEU A 7 15.33 36.13 -24.38
N LEU A 8 15.11 36.31 -23.07
CA LEU A 8 15.01 35.20 -22.15
C LEU A 8 13.69 34.45 -22.44
N SER A 9 13.76 33.39 -23.25
CA SER A 9 12.68 32.43 -23.38
C SER A 9 12.52 31.74 -22.03
N SER A 10 11.54 32.16 -21.22
CA SER A 10 11.09 31.41 -20.07
C SER A 10 10.47 30.11 -20.60
N VAL A 11 11.22 29.01 -20.54
CA VAL A 11 10.64 27.67 -20.68
C VAL A 11 9.67 27.54 -19.51
N ALA A 12 8.40 27.72 -19.77
CA ALA A 12 7.35 27.38 -18.81
C ALA A 12 7.45 25.87 -18.57
N VAL A 13 8.07 25.48 -17.46
CA VAL A 13 8.00 24.11 -16.97
C VAL A 13 6.52 23.84 -16.71
N SER A 14 5.89 23.09 -17.58
CA SER A 14 4.51 22.67 -17.40
C SER A 14 4.43 21.93 -16.06
N ALA A 15 3.71 22.49 -15.09
CA ALA A 15 3.52 21.84 -13.81
C ALA A 15 2.82 20.49 -14.06
N ALA A 16 3.34 19.42 -13.48
CA ALA A 16 2.76 18.09 -13.61
C ALA A 16 1.32 18.08 -13.07
N GLU A 17 0.40 17.47 -13.83
CA GLU A 17 -1.02 17.38 -13.43
C GLU A 17 -1.23 16.31 -12.35
N PHE A 18 -0.47 15.20 -12.44
CA PHE A 18 -0.50 14.09 -11.47
C PHE A 18 0.83 14.05 -10.71
N VAL A 19 0.74 14.03 -9.40
CA VAL A 19 1.90 13.95 -8.50
C VAL A 19 1.67 12.87 -7.44
N GLY A 20 2.70 12.51 -6.69
CA GLY A 20 2.53 11.64 -5.52
C GLY A 20 3.55 10.54 -5.40
N SER A 21 3.10 9.37 -4.93
CA SER A 21 3.96 8.25 -4.56
C SER A 21 4.90 7.81 -5.69
N ASP A 22 6.16 7.68 -5.39
CA ASP A 22 7.23 7.19 -6.27
C ASP A 22 7.02 5.71 -6.71
N LEU A 23 6.18 4.97 -6.01
CA LEU A 23 5.74 3.63 -6.46
C LEU A 23 5.07 3.66 -7.83
N LEU A 24 4.50 4.80 -8.23
CA LEU A 24 3.86 4.96 -9.55
C LEU A 24 4.82 5.45 -10.63
N ALA A 25 6.05 5.78 -10.28
CA ALA A 25 7.07 6.13 -11.26
C ALA A 25 7.28 4.99 -12.28
N GLY A 26 7.69 5.33 -13.47
CA GLY A 26 7.96 4.33 -14.50
C GLY A 26 6.74 3.93 -15.34
N ALA A 27 6.23 2.70 -15.25
CA ALA A 27 5.20 2.21 -16.18
C ALA A 27 3.84 2.91 -15.99
N VAL A 28 3.43 3.18 -14.74
CA VAL A 28 2.16 3.86 -14.47
C VAL A 28 2.24 5.32 -14.90
N ALA A 29 3.32 6.03 -14.60
CA ALA A 29 3.54 7.40 -15.07
C ALA A 29 3.45 7.50 -16.60
N ARG A 30 4.17 6.61 -17.32
CA ARG A 30 4.12 6.57 -18.79
C ARG A 30 2.72 6.31 -19.33
N GLY A 31 1.94 5.44 -18.72
CA GLY A 31 0.57 5.18 -19.14
C GLY A 31 -0.34 6.40 -18.95
N ILE A 32 -0.17 7.15 -17.85
CA ILE A 32 -0.87 8.42 -17.63
C ILE A 32 -0.48 9.43 -18.72
N ASP A 33 0.80 9.60 -18.98
CA ASP A 33 1.31 10.54 -20.01
C ASP A 33 0.77 10.20 -21.39
N GLN A 34 0.77 8.92 -21.76
CA GLN A 34 0.21 8.42 -23.01
C GLN A 34 -1.28 8.72 -23.16
N ALA A 35 -2.05 8.44 -22.11
CA ALA A 35 -3.48 8.70 -22.09
C ALA A 35 -3.81 10.19 -22.10
N ALA A 36 -2.97 11.02 -21.48
CA ALA A 36 -3.09 12.48 -21.49
C ALA A 36 -2.61 13.14 -22.80
N GLY A 37 -1.84 12.43 -23.62
CA GLY A 37 -1.22 12.97 -24.85
C GLY A 37 -0.09 13.99 -24.58
N LYS A 38 0.45 14.02 -23.36
CA LYS A 38 1.51 14.95 -22.92
C LYS A 38 2.16 14.43 -21.65
N THR A 39 3.34 14.97 -21.27
CA THR A 39 3.91 14.74 -19.95
C THR A 39 2.99 15.35 -18.88
N ALA A 40 2.34 14.52 -18.10
CA ALA A 40 1.34 14.88 -17.11
C ALA A 40 1.67 14.37 -15.69
N ALA A 41 2.53 13.37 -15.56
CA ALA A 41 2.82 12.69 -14.32
C ALA A 41 4.24 12.95 -13.79
N ASP A 42 4.34 13.32 -12.49
CA ASP A 42 5.58 13.42 -11.73
C ASP A 42 5.40 12.80 -10.35
N PHE A 43 5.86 11.57 -10.19
CA PHE A 43 5.73 10.80 -8.95
C PHE A 43 7.04 10.81 -8.16
N GLY A 44 7.39 11.96 -7.60
CA GLY A 44 8.59 12.19 -6.80
C GLY A 44 8.45 11.86 -5.30
N GLY A 45 7.35 11.24 -4.88
CA GLY A 45 7.09 10.84 -3.49
C GLY A 45 5.80 11.41 -2.89
N THR A 46 5.28 10.72 -1.87
CA THR A 46 4.00 11.09 -1.22
C THR A 46 4.03 12.50 -0.60
N LEU A 47 5.07 12.86 0.15
CA LEU A 47 5.13 14.16 0.83
C LEU A 47 5.25 15.34 -0.14
N PRO A 48 6.20 15.36 -1.10
CA PRO A 48 6.28 16.45 -2.09
C PRO A 48 5.02 16.51 -2.98
N GLY A 49 4.45 15.36 -3.35
CA GLY A 49 3.21 15.29 -4.11
C GLY A 49 2.02 15.88 -3.34
N ARG A 50 1.88 15.56 -2.05
CA ARG A 50 0.87 16.14 -1.17
C ARG A 50 1.00 17.66 -1.11
N GLN A 51 2.23 18.16 -0.92
CA GLN A 51 2.48 19.60 -0.87
C GLN A 51 2.14 20.29 -2.19
N ALA A 52 2.53 19.72 -3.33
CA ALA A 52 2.20 20.26 -4.65
C ALA A 52 0.69 20.34 -4.90
N PHE A 53 -0.07 19.33 -4.45
CA PHE A 53 -1.53 19.31 -4.56
C PHE A 53 -2.19 20.36 -3.66
N VAL A 54 -1.76 20.48 -2.40
CA VAL A 54 -2.27 21.47 -1.43
C VAL A 54 -2.00 22.90 -1.90
N ASP A 55 -0.82 23.16 -2.48
CA ASP A 55 -0.47 24.47 -3.06
C ASP A 55 -1.20 24.78 -4.37
N GLY A 56 -1.98 23.85 -4.91
CA GLY A 56 -2.68 24.01 -6.19
C GLY A 56 -1.77 23.93 -7.43
N ARG A 57 -0.52 23.49 -7.27
CA ARG A 57 0.44 23.28 -8.37
C ARG A 57 0.16 22.01 -9.16
N ALA A 58 -0.61 21.08 -8.59
CA ALA A 58 -1.06 19.85 -9.24
C ALA A 58 -2.58 19.72 -9.18
N SER A 59 -3.17 19.06 -10.17
CA SER A 59 -4.61 18.83 -10.29
C SER A 59 -5.06 17.52 -9.66
N ALA A 60 -4.17 16.55 -9.56
CA ALA A 60 -4.40 15.25 -8.95
C ALA A 60 -3.15 14.80 -8.14
N ALA A 61 -3.38 14.10 -7.04
CA ALA A 61 -2.32 13.50 -6.24
C ALA A 61 -2.65 12.04 -5.90
N VAL A 62 -1.68 11.14 -6.07
CA VAL A 62 -1.81 9.74 -5.65
C VAL A 62 -0.86 9.50 -4.48
N LEU A 63 -1.44 9.36 -3.29
CA LEU A 63 -0.70 9.40 -2.04
C LEU A 63 -0.86 8.08 -1.26
N MET A 64 0.24 7.61 -0.68
CA MET A 64 0.21 6.56 0.32
C MET A 64 0.02 7.20 1.69
N MET A 65 -1.17 7.08 2.26
CA MET A 65 -1.52 7.71 3.53
C MET A 65 -2.28 6.72 4.40
N ARG A 66 -2.04 6.79 5.72
CA ARG A 66 -2.81 6.00 6.68
C ARG A 66 -4.22 6.58 6.83
N ASP A 67 -5.21 5.74 7.12
CA ASP A 67 -6.63 6.15 7.30
C ASP A 67 -6.85 7.28 8.34
N ARG A 68 -5.86 7.53 9.21
CA ARG A 68 -5.93 8.58 10.25
C ARG A 68 -5.28 9.91 9.82
N GLU A 69 -4.63 9.93 8.68
CA GLU A 69 -4.01 11.15 8.18
C GLU A 69 -5.06 12.05 7.53
N VAL A 70 -4.93 13.35 7.77
CA VAL A 70 -5.87 14.33 7.21
C VAL A 70 -5.73 14.36 5.69
N ALA A 71 -6.83 14.16 4.99
CA ALA A 71 -6.89 14.27 3.54
C ALA A 71 -6.34 15.61 3.06
N PRO A 72 -5.59 15.66 1.96
CA PRO A 72 -5.05 16.90 1.42
C PRO A 72 -6.19 17.78 0.88
N VAL A 73 -6.28 19.00 1.38
CA VAL A 73 -7.25 19.99 0.90
C VAL A 73 -6.47 21.11 0.20
N PRO A 74 -6.72 21.36 -1.09
CA PRO A 74 -6.10 22.46 -1.81
C PRO A 74 -6.48 23.82 -1.22
N SER A 75 -5.59 24.78 -1.37
CA SER A 75 -5.86 26.18 -1.03
C SER A 75 -7.07 26.70 -1.82
N GLY A 76 -8.01 27.34 -1.14
CA GLY A 76 -9.29 27.75 -1.71
C GLY A 76 -10.41 26.72 -1.47
N LYS A 77 -11.67 27.11 -1.66
CA LYS A 77 -12.86 26.27 -1.43
C LYS A 77 -13.13 25.28 -2.59
N ILE A 78 -12.08 24.58 -3.06
CA ILE A 78 -12.20 23.65 -4.19
C ILE A 78 -12.54 22.27 -3.63
N GLY A 79 -13.60 21.66 -4.12
CA GLY A 79 -13.96 20.29 -3.79
C GLY A 79 -12.91 19.30 -4.27
N VAL A 80 -12.66 18.27 -3.48
CA VAL A 80 -11.76 17.15 -3.80
C VAL A 80 -12.58 15.89 -3.95
N ALA A 81 -12.33 15.13 -5.00
CA ALA A 81 -12.81 13.77 -5.15
C ALA A 81 -11.72 12.81 -4.70
N GLU A 82 -12.10 11.81 -3.92
CA GLU A 82 -11.21 10.82 -3.33
C GLU A 82 -11.57 9.43 -3.83
N PHE A 83 -10.54 8.64 -4.20
CA PHE A 83 -10.69 7.27 -4.70
C PHE A 83 -9.53 6.39 -4.26
N ARG A 84 -9.83 5.28 -3.60
CA ARG A 84 -8.82 4.26 -3.30
C ARG A 84 -8.43 3.56 -4.60
N LEU A 85 -7.19 3.77 -5.05
CA LEU A 85 -6.66 3.19 -6.29
C LEU A 85 -6.14 1.77 -6.08
N ALA A 86 -5.39 1.58 -5.00
CA ALA A 86 -4.76 0.32 -4.62
C ALA A 86 -4.40 0.34 -3.12
N SER A 87 -3.81 -0.74 -2.62
CA SER A 87 -3.19 -0.78 -1.29
C SER A 87 -1.91 -1.60 -1.33
N ALA A 88 -0.89 -1.20 -0.56
CA ALA A 88 0.18 -2.09 -0.17
C ALA A 88 -0.26 -2.90 1.05
N VAL A 89 0.13 -4.17 1.11
CA VAL A 89 -0.37 -5.13 2.11
C VAL A 89 0.79 -5.89 2.72
N VAL A 90 0.67 -6.24 4.00
CA VAL A 90 1.52 -7.24 4.65
C VAL A 90 0.71 -8.50 4.88
N VAL A 91 1.04 -9.56 4.19
CA VAL A 91 0.43 -10.89 4.36
C VAL A 91 1.16 -11.63 5.46
N VAL A 92 0.43 -12.20 6.40
CA VAL A 92 0.98 -13.07 7.45
C VAL A 92 0.79 -14.51 7.02
N ALA A 93 1.88 -15.27 6.91
CA ALA A 93 1.83 -16.66 6.53
C ALA A 93 2.60 -17.55 7.52
N THR A 94 2.15 -18.78 7.68
CA THR A 94 2.77 -19.81 8.51
C THR A 94 2.90 -21.12 7.75
N HIS A 95 3.59 -22.10 8.34
CA HIS A 95 3.68 -23.45 7.78
C HIS A 95 2.30 -24.09 7.61
N GLY A 96 2.08 -24.82 6.52
CA GLY A 96 0.77 -25.39 6.19
C GLY A 96 0.17 -26.35 7.22
N THR A 97 0.98 -26.96 8.10
CA THR A 97 0.51 -27.84 9.18
C THR A 97 0.19 -27.10 10.49
N ASN A 98 0.45 -25.79 10.56
CA ASN A 98 0.07 -25.01 11.73
C ASN A 98 -1.46 -24.97 11.85
N ARG A 99 -2.00 -25.12 13.06
CA ARG A 99 -3.45 -25.14 13.31
C ARG A 99 -4.07 -23.75 13.43
N ALA A 100 -3.28 -22.72 13.71
CA ALA A 100 -3.78 -21.36 13.78
C ALA A 100 -4.38 -20.93 12.43
N GLU A 101 -5.61 -20.43 12.44
CA GLU A 101 -6.30 -19.88 11.26
C GLU A 101 -6.26 -18.36 11.26
N GLN A 102 -6.11 -17.78 12.45
CA GLN A 102 -6.12 -16.32 12.64
C GLN A 102 -5.09 -15.89 13.66
N ILE A 103 -4.76 -14.60 13.65
CA ILE A 103 -3.83 -13.97 14.57
C ILE A 103 -4.25 -12.51 14.82
N THR A 104 -3.97 -11.96 15.99
CA THR A 104 -4.23 -10.55 16.29
C THR A 104 -2.99 -9.69 16.05
N LEU A 105 -3.16 -8.37 15.89
CA LEU A 105 -2.05 -7.43 15.86
C LEU A 105 -1.21 -7.48 17.14
N GLU A 106 -1.87 -7.70 18.30
CA GLU A 106 -1.18 -7.87 19.58
C GLU A 106 -0.29 -9.12 19.60
N ASN A 107 -0.80 -10.26 19.12
CA ASN A 107 0.00 -11.49 19.01
C ASN A 107 1.18 -11.31 18.06
N LEU A 108 0.98 -10.59 16.95
CA LEU A 108 2.07 -10.24 16.04
C LEU A 108 3.12 -9.34 16.72
N ALA A 109 2.69 -8.35 17.51
CA ALA A 109 3.61 -7.53 18.30
C ALA A 109 4.39 -8.39 19.32
N ASN A 110 3.73 -9.33 19.99
CA ASN A 110 4.34 -10.25 20.94
C ASN A 110 5.37 -11.21 20.31
N ILE A 111 5.23 -11.49 19.00
CA ILE A 111 6.19 -12.30 18.24
C ILE A 111 7.37 -11.45 17.74
N TYR A 112 7.11 -10.26 17.22
CA TYR A 112 8.07 -9.52 16.40
C TYR A 112 8.73 -8.32 17.08
N ALA A 113 8.09 -7.72 18.12
CA ALA A 113 8.64 -6.55 18.78
C ALA A 113 9.89 -6.88 19.61
N ARG A 114 10.79 -5.90 19.76
CA ARG A 114 11.94 -6.02 20.65
C ARG A 114 11.52 -6.14 22.11
N ASP A 115 10.56 -5.30 22.53
CA ASP A 115 10.09 -5.21 23.91
C ASP A 115 8.58 -5.46 23.98
N PRO A 116 8.12 -6.70 23.72
CA PRO A 116 6.72 -7.03 23.69
C PRO A 116 6.13 -7.06 25.11
N ARG A 117 4.84 -6.77 25.24
CA ARG A 117 4.11 -6.86 26.53
C ARG A 117 4.07 -8.28 27.08
N SER A 118 3.85 -9.26 26.21
CA SER A 118 3.77 -10.68 26.53
C SER A 118 4.48 -11.51 25.46
N PRO A 119 5.80 -11.76 25.63
CA PRO A 119 6.57 -12.45 24.60
C PRO A 119 6.00 -13.83 24.27
N ALA A 120 5.62 -14.05 23.01
CA ALA A 120 5.22 -15.35 22.49
C ALA A 120 6.43 -16.06 21.87
N ARG A 121 6.77 -17.23 22.39
CA ARG A 121 7.90 -18.04 21.94
C ARG A 121 7.49 -19.34 21.26
N ASN A 122 6.31 -19.83 21.63
CA ASN A 122 5.74 -21.06 21.08
C ASN A 122 4.35 -20.79 20.52
N TRP A 123 3.91 -21.56 19.55
CA TRP A 123 2.58 -21.39 18.96
C TRP A 123 1.43 -21.60 19.93
N ASN A 124 1.62 -22.47 20.96
CA ASN A 124 0.59 -22.65 22.00
C ASN A 124 0.48 -21.47 22.98
N ASP A 125 1.40 -20.51 22.96
CA ASP A 125 1.26 -19.24 23.68
C ASP A 125 0.20 -18.34 23.03
N ILE A 126 -0.10 -18.58 21.73
CA ILE A 126 -1.04 -17.80 20.91
C ILE A 126 -2.33 -18.57 20.68
N GLU A 127 -2.22 -19.80 20.26
CA GLU A 127 -3.33 -20.71 19.96
C GLU A 127 -3.18 -21.98 20.81
N PRO A 128 -3.94 -22.12 21.89
CA PRO A 128 -3.80 -23.25 22.83
C PRO A 128 -3.95 -24.63 22.19
N SER A 129 -4.69 -24.73 21.07
CA SER A 129 -4.84 -25.98 20.31
C SER A 129 -3.67 -26.28 19.38
N ALA A 130 -2.75 -25.34 19.20
CA ALA A 130 -1.56 -25.53 18.39
C ALA A 130 -0.54 -26.42 19.10
N ARG A 131 0.33 -27.03 18.31
CA ARG A 131 1.49 -27.75 18.87
C ARG A 131 2.45 -26.75 19.51
N SER A 132 3.16 -27.19 20.58
CA SER A 132 4.20 -26.39 21.21
C SER A 132 5.47 -26.34 20.35
N GLU A 133 5.36 -25.67 19.21
CA GLU A 133 6.48 -25.46 18.28
C GLU A 133 7.06 -24.06 18.49
N ILE A 134 8.40 -23.97 18.54
CA ILE A 134 9.10 -22.70 18.70
C ILE A 134 8.83 -21.82 17.50
N ILE A 135 8.31 -20.61 17.76
CA ILE A 135 8.06 -19.63 16.72
C ILE A 135 9.37 -19.14 16.09
N THR A 136 9.44 -19.25 14.77
CA THR A 136 10.57 -18.74 13.98
C THR A 136 10.07 -17.58 13.12
N PRO A 137 10.21 -16.31 13.58
CA PRO A 137 9.73 -15.16 12.87
C PRO A 137 10.64 -14.77 11.72
N ALA A 138 10.05 -14.42 10.59
CA ALA A 138 10.76 -13.90 9.44
C ALA A 138 9.99 -12.77 8.75
N VAL A 139 10.70 -11.96 7.99
CA VAL A 139 10.13 -10.90 7.15
C VAL A 139 10.73 -11.04 5.76
N CYS A 140 9.89 -11.09 4.74
CA CYS A 140 10.30 -10.98 3.35
C CYS A 140 10.08 -9.54 2.90
N SER A 141 11.16 -8.82 2.68
CA SER A 141 11.14 -7.42 2.23
C SER A 141 12.00 -7.25 0.99
N PRO A 142 11.48 -7.60 -0.21
CA PRO A 142 12.16 -7.32 -1.46
C PRO A 142 12.36 -5.81 -1.66
N ALA A 143 13.30 -5.44 -2.51
CA ALA A 143 13.53 -4.03 -2.86
C ALA A 143 12.24 -3.35 -3.34
N GLY A 144 11.94 -2.18 -2.79
CA GLY A 144 10.73 -1.42 -3.09
C GLY A 144 9.44 -1.92 -2.40
N SER A 145 9.50 -2.96 -1.56
CA SER A 145 8.33 -3.36 -0.76
C SER A 145 8.23 -2.52 0.52
N LEU A 146 6.99 -2.32 0.97
CA LEU A 146 6.67 -1.55 2.18
C LEU A 146 6.35 -2.45 3.38
N VAL A 147 6.71 -3.74 3.33
CA VAL A 147 6.36 -4.72 4.38
C VAL A 147 6.87 -4.29 5.75
N LEU A 148 8.12 -3.84 5.84
CA LEU A 148 8.73 -3.42 7.11
C LEU A 148 8.03 -2.18 7.66
N GLU A 149 7.83 -1.16 6.84
CA GLU A 149 7.25 0.13 7.23
C GLU A 149 5.78 -0.02 7.67
N ILE A 150 5.00 -0.79 6.90
CA ILE A 150 3.60 -1.06 7.21
C ILE A 150 3.50 -1.82 8.52
N PHE A 151 4.25 -2.92 8.64
CA PHE A 151 4.17 -3.76 9.82
C PHE A 151 4.67 -3.05 11.07
N GLN A 152 5.84 -2.41 11.00
CA GLN A 152 6.38 -1.64 12.12
C GLN A 152 5.44 -0.51 12.55
N GLY A 153 4.85 0.19 11.58
CA GLY A 153 3.96 1.31 11.87
C GLY A 153 2.59 0.90 12.42
N ILE A 154 2.06 -0.28 12.04
CA ILE A 154 0.70 -0.71 12.39
C ILE A 154 0.71 -1.69 13.56
N ALA A 155 1.50 -2.77 13.47
CA ALA A 155 1.50 -3.82 14.48
C ALA A 155 2.47 -3.51 15.64
N LEU A 156 3.65 -2.93 15.35
CA LEU A 156 4.63 -2.63 16.38
C LEU A 156 4.53 -1.20 16.92
N GLU A 157 3.63 -0.37 16.42
CA GLU A 157 3.44 1.04 16.83
C GLU A 157 4.76 1.85 16.85
N GLY A 158 5.64 1.56 15.90
CA GLY A 158 6.95 2.18 15.76
C GLY A 158 8.08 1.50 16.54
N GLN A 159 7.80 0.49 17.34
CA GLN A 159 8.85 -0.27 18.03
C GLN A 159 9.74 -1.01 17.02
N PRO A 160 11.04 -1.19 17.34
CA PRO A 160 11.93 -1.98 16.50
C PRO A 160 11.61 -3.47 16.60
N PHE A 161 11.99 -4.20 15.54
CA PHE A 161 11.96 -5.66 15.54
C PHE A 161 12.95 -6.24 16.57
N ARG A 162 12.64 -7.40 17.12
CA ARG A 162 13.60 -8.19 17.93
C ARG A 162 14.75 -8.70 17.05
N ALA A 163 15.92 -8.92 17.66
CA ALA A 163 17.16 -9.16 16.95
C ALA A 163 17.22 -10.51 16.17
N ASP A 164 16.41 -11.50 16.56
CA ASP A 164 16.37 -12.83 15.95
C ASP A 164 15.34 -12.97 14.82
N VAL A 165 14.63 -11.89 14.44
CA VAL A 165 13.77 -11.87 13.26
C VAL A 165 14.63 -12.05 11.99
N ARG A 166 14.27 -13.03 11.18
CA ARG A 166 15.01 -13.35 9.95
C ARG A 166 14.54 -12.48 8.80
N LEU A 167 15.38 -11.52 8.40
CA LEU A 167 15.12 -10.75 7.19
C LEU A 167 15.49 -11.57 5.95
N ARG A 168 14.59 -11.60 4.96
CA ARG A 168 14.77 -12.20 3.64
C ARG A 168 14.41 -11.16 2.58
N VAL A 169 15.30 -10.98 1.62
CA VAL A 169 15.04 -10.08 0.49
C VAL A 169 14.44 -10.82 -0.70
N GLU A 170 14.59 -12.14 -0.76
CA GLU A 170 14.12 -12.98 -1.85
C GLU A 170 12.87 -13.76 -1.44
N PRO A 171 11.78 -13.69 -2.23
CA PRO A 171 10.54 -14.41 -1.94
C PRO A 171 10.68 -15.92 -1.86
N ASP A 172 11.58 -16.53 -2.66
CA ASP A 172 11.82 -17.96 -2.67
C ASP A 172 12.41 -18.46 -1.35
N LEU A 173 13.36 -17.70 -0.75
CA LEU A 173 13.91 -18.03 0.56
C LEU A 173 12.87 -17.94 1.69
N ALA A 174 11.89 -17.07 1.55
CA ALA A 174 10.76 -17.00 2.47
C ALA A 174 9.80 -18.17 2.30
N ALA A 175 9.54 -18.60 1.07
CA ALA A 175 8.73 -19.79 0.75
C ALA A 175 9.39 -21.07 1.27
N ASP A 176 10.70 -21.21 1.13
CA ASP A 176 11.47 -22.35 1.66
C ASP A 176 11.42 -22.42 3.18
N LEU A 177 11.49 -21.27 3.87
CA LEU A 177 11.35 -21.21 5.32
C LEU A 177 9.96 -21.69 5.76
N LEU A 178 8.89 -21.22 5.07
CA LEU A 178 7.51 -21.64 5.31
C LEU A 178 7.31 -23.14 5.06
N ALA A 179 7.99 -23.71 4.07
CA ALA A 179 7.88 -25.12 3.73
C ALA A 179 8.67 -26.05 4.66
N SER A 180 9.80 -25.59 5.22
CA SER A 180 10.76 -26.43 5.94
C SER A 180 10.66 -26.36 7.47
N ARG A 181 9.98 -25.34 8.04
CA ARG A 181 9.92 -25.12 9.50
C ARG A 181 8.47 -24.99 9.98
N ALA A 182 7.99 -25.99 10.70
CA ALA A 182 6.62 -26.02 11.24
C ALA A 182 6.28 -24.81 12.12
N GLY A 183 7.26 -24.29 12.89
CA GLY A 183 7.08 -23.09 13.72
C GLY A 183 7.26 -21.75 12.98
N SER A 184 7.43 -21.74 11.65
CA SER A 184 7.64 -20.49 10.91
C SER A 184 6.41 -19.59 10.91
N VAL A 185 6.65 -18.30 11.04
CA VAL A 185 5.71 -17.23 10.70
C VAL A 185 6.45 -16.16 9.91
N THR A 186 5.89 -15.77 8.76
CA THR A 186 6.58 -14.88 7.83
C THR A 186 5.66 -13.77 7.36
N LEU A 187 6.16 -12.54 7.37
CA LEU A 187 5.52 -11.37 6.76
C LEU A 187 5.93 -11.28 5.30
N LEU A 188 4.97 -11.10 4.40
CA LEU A 188 5.16 -11.16 2.95
C LEU A 188 4.45 -9.98 2.26
N PRO A 189 4.92 -9.50 1.10
CA PRO A 189 4.20 -8.47 0.32
C PRO A 189 2.99 -9.02 -0.45
N ARG A 190 2.89 -10.36 -0.58
CA ARG A 190 1.79 -11.07 -1.27
C ARG A 190 1.65 -12.49 -0.72
N PRO A 191 0.51 -13.16 -0.94
CA PRO A 191 0.35 -14.56 -0.55
C PRO A 191 1.47 -15.44 -1.11
N PRO A 192 2.00 -16.38 -0.31
CA PRO A 192 3.05 -17.28 -0.76
C PRO A 192 2.54 -18.22 -1.86
N ALA A 193 3.38 -18.50 -2.84
CA ALA A 193 3.16 -19.62 -3.75
C ALA A 193 3.50 -20.92 -2.99
N GLY A 194 2.60 -21.92 -2.98
CA GLY A 194 2.90 -23.26 -2.50
C GLY A 194 2.43 -23.57 -1.07
N ARG A 195 3.32 -24.10 -0.22
CA ARG A 195 2.96 -24.80 1.03
C ARG A 195 2.65 -23.92 2.25
N GLY A 196 2.80 -22.61 2.15
CA GLY A 196 2.47 -21.70 3.25
C GLY A 196 0.95 -21.53 3.38
N LYS A 197 0.47 -21.38 4.63
CA LYS A 197 -0.90 -21.02 4.95
C LYS A 197 -0.97 -19.55 5.32
N VAL A 198 -1.87 -18.79 4.70
CA VAL A 198 -2.15 -17.39 5.04
C VAL A 198 -3.04 -17.35 6.26
N LEU A 199 -2.67 -16.54 7.25
CA LEU A 199 -3.49 -16.29 8.44
C LEU A 199 -4.41 -15.09 8.20
N GLN A 200 -5.63 -15.19 8.72
CA GLN A 200 -6.50 -14.03 8.88
C GLN A 200 -5.97 -13.15 10.02
N VAL A 201 -6.09 -11.84 9.88
CA VAL A 201 -5.60 -10.91 10.90
C VAL A 201 -6.76 -10.13 11.49
N ALA A 202 -6.88 -10.14 12.82
CA ALA A 202 -7.79 -9.27 13.57
C ALA A 202 -7.03 -8.05 14.12
N ASP A 203 -7.67 -6.88 14.09
CA ASP A 203 -7.10 -5.69 14.76
C ASP A 203 -7.06 -5.91 16.28
N GLY A 204 -8.18 -6.30 16.87
CA GLY A 204 -8.29 -6.67 18.30
C GLY A 204 -8.01 -5.54 19.29
N ARG A 205 -7.62 -4.36 18.84
CA ARG A 205 -7.38 -3.20 19.71
C ARG A 205 -8.70 -2.64 20.26
N PRO A 206 -8.71 -1.98 21.44
CA PRO A 206 -9.92 -1.39 22.01
C PRO A 206 -10.66 -0.49 21.01
N GLY A 207 -11.95 -0.73 20.83
CA GLY A 207 -12.81 0.01 19.89
C GLY A 207 -12.62 -0.36 18.40
N ARG A 208 -11.87 -1.42 18.11
CA ARG A 208 -11.70 -1.99 16.77
C ARG A 208 -12.36 -3.35 16.66
N SER A 209 -12.53 -3.84 15.44
CA SER A 209 -13.10 -5.16 15.19
C SER A 209 -12.19 -6.26 15.70
N SER A 210 -12.77 -7.22 16.41
CA SER A 210 -12.12 -8.49 16.76
C SER A 210 -12.25 -9.54 15.65
N THR A 211 -13.01 -9.25 14.61
CA THR A 211 -13.15 -10.15 13.45
C THR A 211 -11.85 -10.18 12.68
N ALA A 212 -11.37 -11.37 12.38
CA ALA A 212 -10.18 -11.60 11.56
C ALA A 212 -10.55 -11.62 10.09
N TYR A 213 -9.76 -10.97 9.26
CA TYR A 213 -9.93 -10.88 7.82
C TYR A 213 -8.68 -11.39 7.09
N GLY A 214 -8.88 -12.11 5.98
CA GLY A 214 -7.81 -12.46 5.06
C GLY A 214 -7.44 -11.30 4.14
N PRO A 215 -6.23 -11.33 3.53
CA PRO A 215 -5.77 -10.29 2.62
C PRO A 215 -6.32 -10.48 1.19
N ASP A 216 -7.63 -10.73 1.06
CA ASP A 216 -8.28 -10.73 -0.25
C ASP A 216 -8.60 -9.32 -0.73
N GLN A 217 -8.85 -9.18 -2.03
CA GLN A 217 -9.03 -7.89 -2.68
C GLN A 217 -10.17 -7.04 -2.08
N ASN A 218 -11.27 -7.68 -1.66
CA ASN A 218 -12.41 -6.94 -1.10
C ASN A 218 -12.13 -6.48 0.33
N ASN A 219 -11.61 -7.34 1.19
CA ASN A 219 -11.24 -7.01 2.56
C ASN A 219 -10.19 -5.90 2.60
N VAL A 220 -9.21 -5.96 1.68
CA VAL A 220 -8.19 -4.91 1.54
C VAL A 220 -8.83 -3.61 1.05
N TYR A 221 -9.66 -3.67 0.00
CA TYR A 221 -10.29 -2.47 -0.55
C TYR A 221 -11.25 -1.78 0.44
N ASN A 222 -12.01 -2.55 1.21
CA ASN A 222 -12.95 -2.03 2.20
C ASN A 222 -12.26 -1.49 3.46
N GLY A 223 -10.99 -1.83 3.69
CA GLY A 223 -10.27 -1.45 4.91
C GLY A 223 -10.46 -2.44 6.06
N ASP A 224 -11.06 -3.61 5.81
CA ASP A 224 -11.30 -4.64 6.82
C ASP A 224 -10.01 -5.36 7.22
N TYR A 225 -9.09 -5.58 6.26
CA TYR A 225 -7.78 -6.16 6.53
C TYR A 225 -6.85 -5.12 7.18
N PRO A 226 -6.37 -5.33 8.42
CA PRO A 226 -5.71 -4.27 9.18
C PRO A 226 -4.27 -3.95 8.74
N LEU A 227 -3.54 -4.91 8.16
CA LEU A 227 -2.13 -4.73 7.75
C LEU A 227 -2.02 -4.22 6.32
N GLN A 228 -2.51 -3.02 6.07
CA GLN A 228 -2.48 -2.37 4.77
C GLN A 228 -2.17 -0.88 4.85
N LEU A 229 -1.68 -0.34 3.74
CA LEU A 229 -1.49 1.09 3.53
C LEU A 229 -2.13 1.48 2.20
N PRO A 230 -3.23 2.25 2.21
CA PRO A 230 -3.93 2.62 1.00
C PRO A 230 -3.13 3.61 0.15
N LEU A 231 -3.20 3.39 -1.15
CA LEU A 231 -2.78 4.32 -2.19
C LEU A 231 -4.03 5.01 -2.73
N THR A 232 -4.22 6.27 -2.34
CA THR A 232 -5.44 7.02 -2.62
C THR A 232 -5.18 8.12 -3.62
N LEU A 233 -6.03 8.19 -4.64
CA LEU A 233 -6.09 9.28 -5.61
C LEU A 233 -6.99 10.40 -5.08
N TYR A 234 -6.46 11.60 -5.02
CA TYR A 234 -7.15 12.86 -4.75
C TYR A 234 -7.17 13.70 -6.02
N VAL A 235 -8.35 14.16 -6.45
CA VAL A 235 -8.51 14.96 -7.67
C VAL A 235 -9.34 16.20 -7.38
N ARG A 236 -8.87 17.34 -7.84
CA ARG A 236 -9.66 18.57 -7.81
C ARG A 236 -10.91 18.39 -8.68
N GLN A 237 -12.09 18.65 -8.11
CA GLN A 237 -13.37 18.42 -8.82
C GLN A 237 -13.52 19.28 -10.07
N ASP A 238 -12.98 20.50 -10.08
CA ASP A 238 -12.96 21.41 -11.23
C ASP A 238 -12.06 20.96 -12.38
N ARG A 239 -11.23 19.91 -12.15
CA ARG A 239 -10.29 19.34 -13.13
C ARG A 239 -10.67 17.95 -13.64
N LEU A 240 -11.72 17.34 -13.11
CA LEU A 240 -12.11 15.97 -13.46
C LEU A 240 -12.33 15.76 -14.96
N ALA A 241 -13.02 16.71 -15.63
CA ALA A 241 -13.29 16.62 -17.06
C ALA A 241 -12.00 16.67 -17.90
N GLN A 242 -11.08 17.58 -17.54
CA GLN A 242 -9.78 17.75 -18.22
C GLN A 242 -8.90 16.50 -18.07
N LEU A 243 -8.92 15.87 -16.89
CA LEU A 243 -8.10 14.71 -16.57
C LEU A 243 -8.74 13.38 -16.98
N SER A 244 -9.98 13.39 -17.50
CA SER A 244 -10.76 12.19 -17.78
C SER A 244 -10.02 11.11 -18.59
N PRO A 245 -9.28 11.40 -19.66
CA PRO A 245 -8.55 10.36 -20.40
C PRO A 245 -7.53 9.62 -19.52
N ALA A 246 -6.70 10.35 -18.78
CA ALA A 246 -5.69 9.77 -17.87
C ALA A 246 -6.34 9.02 -16.69
N LEU A 247 -7.45 9.55 -16.14
CA LEU A 247 -8.21 8.90 -15.08
C LEU A 247 -8.85 7.58 -15.55
N ARG A 248 -9.43 7.53 -16.75
CA ARG A 248 -9.95 6.29 -17.34
C ARG A 248 -8.89 5.24 -17.49
N TRP A 249 -7.71 5.63 -18.00
CA TRP A 249 -6.58 4.69 -18.09
C TRP A 249 -6.13 4.22 -16.72
N LEU A 250 -5.99 5.11 -15.72
CA LEU A 250 -5.54 4.76 -14.38
C LEU A 250 -6.48 3.74 -13.68
N PHE A 251 -7.77 3.74 -14.04
CA PHE A 251 -8.76 2.77 -13.55
C PHE A 251 -9.02 1.60 -14.50
N SER A 252 -8.24 1.45 -15.57
CA SER A 252 -8.34 0.34 -16.52
C SER A 252 -7.79 -0.99 -15.94
N ASP A 253 -8.06 -2.09 -16.64
CA ASP A 253 -7.47 -3.39 -16.31
C ASP A 253 -5.96 -3.41 -16.59
N GLU A 254 -5.48 -2.63 -17.56
CA GLU A 254 -4.06 -2.48 -17.85
C GLU A 254 -3.31 -1.82 -16.67
N ALA A 255 -3.79 -0.69 -16.17
CA ALA A 255 -3.20 -0.03 -15.02
C ALA A 255 -3.25 -0.92 -13.77
N ALA A 256 -4.37 -1.65 -13.53
CA ALA A 256 -4.48 -2.59 -12.44
C ALA A 256 -3.40 -3.69 -12.52
N ALA A 257 -3.16 -4.27 -13.70
CA ALA A 257 -2.11 -5.28 -13.88
C ALA A 257 -0.69 -4.72 -13.63
N LEU A 258 -0.45 -3.45 -13.93
CA LEU A 258 0.83 -2.79 -13.61
C LEU A 258 1.00 -2.61 -12.09
N LEU A 259 -0.07 -2.21 -11.38
CA LEU A 259 -0.06 -2.09 -9.92
C LEU A 259 0.18 -3.47 -9.25
N GLU A 260 -0.46 -4.53 -9.73
CA GLU A 260 -0.24 -5.90 -9.25
C GLU A 260 1.21 -6.35 -9.44
N LYS A 261 1.83 -6.04 -10.59
CA LYS A 261 3.26 -6.33 -10.83
C LYS A 261 4.18 -5.63 -9.84
N GLN A 262 3.77 -4.47 -9.32
CA GLN A 262 4.48 -3.73 -8.27
C GLN A 262 4.19 -4.24 -6.85
N GLY A 263 3.38 -5.32 -6.70
CA GLY A 263 3.02 -5.88 -5.40
C GLY A 263 1.89 -5.15 -4.68
N LEU A 264 1.17 -4.27 -5.38
CA LEU A 264 0.00 -3.58 -4.85
C LEU A 264 -1.28 -4.39 -5.12
N PHE A 265 -2.28 -4.19 -4.28
CA PHE A 265 -3.62 -4.74 -4.44
C PHE A 265 -4.52 -3.66 -5.06
N PRO A 266 -4.81 -3.69 -6.36
CA PRO A 266 -5.64 -2.68 -7.00
C PRO A 266 -7.09 -2.77 -6.51
N ALA A 267 -7.82 -1.66 -6.61
CA ALA A 267 -9.24 -1.64 -6.34
C ALA A 267 -10.00 -2.69 -7.18
N PRO A 268 -11.02 -3.36 -6.64
CA PRO A 268 -11.82 -4.34 -7.38
C PRO A 268 -12.38 -3.77 -8.68
N LYS A 269 -12.45 -4.59 -9.72
CA LYS A 269 -12.95 -4.17 -11.05
C LYS A 269 -14.29 -3.43 -10.97
N ALA A 270 -15.22 -3.91 -10.15
CA ALA A 270 -16.51 -3.26 -9.97
C ALA A 270 -16.39 -1.83 -9.39
N ALA A 271 -15.44 -1.61 -8.46
CA ALA A 271 -15.20 -0.28 -7.90
C ALA A 271 -14.56 0.65 -8.94
N ARG A 272 -13.59 0.15 -9.72
CA ARG A 272 -12.94 0.89 -10.80
C ARG A 272 -13.95 1.29 -11.88
N MET A 273 -14.83 0.38 -12.31
CA MET A 273 -15.86 0.67 -13.30
C MET A 273 -16.87 1.72 -12.79
N ARG A 274 -17.31 1.63 -11.53
CA ARG A 274 -18.19 2.64 -10.93
C ARG A 274 -17.57 4.04 -10.94
N PHE A 275 -16.26 4.12 -10.74
CA PHE A 275 -15.58 5.41 -10.85
C PHE A 275 -15.58 5.94 -12.27
N VAL A 276 -15.22 5.11 -13.26
CA VAL A 276 -15.25 5.52 -14.69
C VAL A 276 -16.63 5.97 -15.12
N GLN A 277 -17.71 5.27 -14.72
CA GLN A 277 -19.08 5.69 -15.00
C GLN A 277 -19.42 7.09 -14.44
N ARG A 278 -18.88 7.45 -13.27
CA ARG A 278 -19.08 8.80 -12.71
C ARG A 278 -18.38 9.91 -13.51
N LEU A 279 -17.35 9.59 -14.28
CA LEU A 279 -16.74 10.54 -15.21
C LEU A 279 -17.62 10.80 -16.43
N ASP A 280 -18.49 9.85 -16.81
CA ASP A 280 -19.41 9.95 -17.95
C ASP A 280 -20.64 10.78 -17.66
N THR A 281 -21.05 10.87 -16.40
CA THR A 281 -22.29 11.51 -15.96
C THR A 281 -22.13 12.97 -15.55
N ARG A 282 -20.94 13.55 -15.73
CA ARG A 282 -20.60 14.95 -15.45
C ARG A 282 -20.10 15.64 -16.70
#